data_fcba204a7fca9e712e2ef8f34f75b627
#
_entry.id   fcba204a7fca9e712e2ef8f34f75b627
#
_cell.length_a   1.000
_cell.length_b   1.000
_cell.length_c   1.000
_cell.angle_alpha   90.00
_cell.angle_beta   90.00
_cell.angle_gamma   90.00
#
_symmetry.space_group_name_H-M   'P 1'
#
loop_
_entity.id
_entity.type
_entity.pdbx_description
1 polymer ?
#
loop_
_entity_poly.entity_id
_entity_poly.type
_entity_poly.pdbx_seq_one_letter_code
_entity_poly.pdbx_strand_id
1 'polypeptide(L)'
;MVLVIYKIQVRGDTVDSAVKRNRYEIDMCNGTVLDKLISFSIPLMLSGILQLLFNAVDIIVVGRFTGSQALAAVGSTTALINVFTNLFIGVSLGANVLAARFYASGQEKKMSETVHTAITFALTSGIVMVFVGLFFSRTALELMDTPADVIEQSALYMRIYF
;
A
#
# COMPACT_ATOMS: atom_id res chain seq x y z
N MET A 1 -8.50 -1.98 2.14
CA MET A 1 -9.42 -1.13 1.35
C MET A 1 -10.07 -1.89 0.19
N VAL A 2 -9.35 -2.66 -0.60
CA VAL A 2 -9.87 -3.50 -1.72
C VAL A 2 -10.90 -4.55 -1.25
N LEU A 3 -10.70 -5.16 -0.08
CA LEU A 3 -11.62 -6.16 0.51
C LEU A 3 -12.99 -5.59 0.93
N VAL A 4 -13.06 -4.30 1.26
CA VAL A 4 -14.32 -3.63 1.62
C VAL A 4 -15.16 -3.40 0.36
N ILE A 5 -14.52 -3.06 -0.75
CA ILE A 5 -15.18 -2.89 -2.06
C ILE A 5 -15.70 -4.25 -2.59
N TYR A 6 -14.93 -5.32 -2.40
CA TYR A 6 -15.33 -6.67 -2.84
C TYR A 6 -16.59 -7.21 -2.11
N LYS A 7 -16.77 -6.86 -0.84
CA LYS A 7 -17.93 -7.33 -0.04
C LYS A 7 -19.26 -6.67 -0.46
N ILE A 8 -19.20 -5.55 -1.16
CA ILE A 8 -20.38 -4.85 -1.70
C ILE A 8 -20.91 -5.52 -2.97
N GLN A 9 -20.02 -6.17 -3.75
CA GLN A 9 -20.33 -6.72 -5.08
C GLN A 9 -21.10 -8.08 -5.05
N VAL A 10 -21.04 -8.85 -3.98
CA VAL A 10 -21.60 -10.24 -3.95
C VAL A 10 -23.08 -10.29 -3.56
N ARG A 11 -23.72 -9.14 -3.32
CA ARG A 11 -25.12 -9.13 -2.85
C ARG A 11 -26.05 -8.30 -3.74
N GLY A 12 -25.99 -8.54 -5.03
CA GLY A 12 -26.89 -7.94 -6.03
C GLY A 12 -27.98 -8.90 -6.47
N ASP A 13 -28.85 -9.32 -5.56
CA ASP A 13 -30.16 -9.85 -5.92
C ASP A 13 -31.18 -9.42 -4.86
N THR A 14 -32.22 -8.79 -5.36
CA THR A 14 -33.47 -8.29 -4.76
C THR A 14 -33.46 -6.79 -4.40
N VAL A 15 -33.98 -6.06 -5.35
CA VAL A 15 -34.57 -4.73 -5.18
C VAL A 15 -35.76 -4.87 -4.21
N ASP A 16 -35.70 -4.07 -3.17
CA ASP A 16 -36.74 -3.78 -2.18
C ASP A 16 -36.45 -4.32 -0.77
N SER A 17 -35.64 -3.58 -0.07
CA SER A 17 -35.70 -3.47 1.39
C SER A 17 -34.82 -2.30 1.82
N ALA A 18 -35.36 -1.40 2.61
CA ALA A 18 -34.70 -0.24 3.20
C ALA A 18 -33.20 -0.49 3.47
N VAL A 19 -32.34 0.17 2.71
CA VAL A 19 -30.91 0.13 2.84
C VAL A 19 -30.55 0.45 4.29
N LYS A 20 -30.26 -0.57 5.07
CA LYS A 20 -29.68 -0.45 6.39
C LYS A 20 -28.30 0.15 6.14
N ARG A 21 -28.22 1.47 6.12
CA ARG A 21 -27.00 2.24 5.94
C ARG A 21 -25.97 1.69 6.90
N ASN A 22 -24.98 0.97 6.37
CA ASN A 22 -23.89 0.48 7.18
C ASN A 22 -23.23 1.72 7.81
N ARG A 23 -23.09 1.74 9.11
CA ARG A 23 -22.58 2.86 9.93
C ARG A 23 -21.16 3.32 9.53
N TYR A 24 -20.54 2.60 8.60
CA TYR A 24 -19.17 2.82 8.09
C TYR A 24 -19.10 3.23 6.62
N GLU A 25 -20.25 3.36 5.93
CA GLU A 25 -20.29 3.86 4.56
C GLU A 25 -20.50 5.37 4.57
N ILE A 26 -19.50 6.09 4.06
CA ILE A 26 -19.61 7.53 3.81
C ILE A 26 -20.23 7.68 2.42
N ASP A 27 -21.46 8.18 2.37
CA ASP A 27 -22.13 8.53 1.12
C ASP A 27 -21.43 9.74 0.49
N MET A 28 -20.57 9.49 -0.50
CA MET A 28 -19.81 10.51 -1.22
C MET A 28 -20.62 11.22 -2.32
N CYS A 29 -21.80 10.70 -2.67
CA CYS A 29 -22.58 11.19 -3.79
C CYS A 29 -23.61 12.26 -3.40
N ASN A 30 -24.01 12.35 -2.13
CA ASN A 30 -25.04 13.27 -1.66
C ASN A 30 -24.53 14.17 -0.53
N GLY A 31 -24.68 15.48 -0.64
CA GLY A 31 -24.32 16.48 0.37
C GLY A 31 -23.16 17.40 -0.01
N THR A 32 -22.69 18.21 0.93
CA THR A 32 -21.58 19.15 0.69
C THR A 32 -20.26 18.39 0.50
N VAL A 33 -19.60 18.63 -0.62
CA VAL A 33 -18.34 17.97 -0.98
C VAL A 33 -17.27 18.18 0.09
N LEU A 34 -17.26 19.36 0.71
CA LEU A 34 -16.26 19.75 1.70
C LEU A 34 -16.33 18.89 2.96
N ASP A 35 -17.54 18.67 3.52
CA ASP A 35 -17.75 17.87 4.74
C ASP A 35 -17.36 16.40 4.51
N LYS A 36 -17.67 15.89 3.31
CA LYS A 36 -17.31 14.52 2.93
C LYS A 36 -15.80 14.36 2.77
N LEU A 37 -15.16 15.35 2.14
CA LEU A 37 -13.71 15.37 1.95
C LEU A 37 -13.00 15.40 3.30
N ILE A 38 -13.42 16.26 4.22
CA ILE A 38 -12.83 16.35 5.58
C ILE A 38 -13.04 15.04 6.33
N SER A 39 -14.26 14.52 6.34
CA SER A 39 -14.59 13.26 7.04
C SER A 39 -13.79 12.06 6.53
N PHE A 40 -13.47 12.03 5.23
CA PHE A 40 -12.63 11.00 4.63
C PHE A 40 -11.13 11.23 4.86
N SER A 41 -10.70 12.49 4.85
CA SER A 41 -9.28 12.83 5.00
C SER A 41 -8.76 12.61 6.42
N ILE A 42 -9.58 12.85 7.45
CA ILE A 42 -9.15 12.70 8.85
C ILE A 42 -8.65 11.27 9.16
N PRO A 43 -9.39 10.18 8.86
CA PRO A 43 -8.90 8.83 9.07
C PRO A 43 -7.64 8.50 8.27
N LEU A 44 -7.52 9.01 7.04
CA LEU A 44 -6.33 8.81 6.21
C LEU A 44 -5.12 9.53 6.78
N MET A 45 -5.28 10.77 7.23
CA MET A 45 -4.20 11.51 7.91
C MET A 45 -3.76 10.81 9.19
N LEU A 46 -4.72 10.33 9.99
CA LEU A 46 -4.42 9.60 11.22
C LEU A 46 -3.65 8.30 10.94
N SER A 47 -4.05 7.57 9.89
CA SER A 47 -3.34 6.37 9.43
C SER A 47 -1.91 6.70 8.97
N GLY A 48 -1.72 7.81 8.25
CA GLY A 48 -0.38 8.27 7.82
C GLY A 48 0.51 8.65 9.01
N ILE A 49 -0.03 9.37 9.99
CA ILE A 49 0.70 9.72 11.22
C ILE A 49 1.09 8.45 11.98
N LEU A 50 0.19 7.48 12.10
CA LEU A 50 0.46 6.20 12.74
C LEU A 50 1.60 5.45 12.05
N GLN A 51 1.60 5.43 10.72
CA GLN A 51 2.67 4.82 9.91
C GLN A 51 4.03 5.50 10.14
N LEU A 52 4.06 6.84 10.22
CA LEU A 52 5.29 7.58 10.53
C LEU A 52 5.80 7.28 11.94
N LEU A 53 4.88 7.16 12.92
CA LEU A 53 5.23 6.76 14.28
C LEU A 53 5.84 5.35 14.33
N PHE A 54 5.26 4.39 13.63
CA PHE A 54 5.82 3.04 13.53
C PHE A 54 7.22 3.05 12.94
N ASN A 55 7.43 3.77 11.84
CA ASN A 55 8.76 3.91 11.23
C ASN A 55 9.78 4.55 12.19
N ALA A 56 9.37 5.58 12.92
CA ALA A 56 10.24 6.24 13.89
C ALA A 56 10.61 5.30 15.05
N VAL A 57 9.64 4.55 15.58
CA VAL A 57 9.88 3.56 16.64
C VAL A 57 10.80 2.46 16.15
N ASP A 58 10.62 1.97 14.94
CA ASP A 58 11.46 0.93 14.34
C ASP A 58 12.92 1.37 14.24
N ILE A 59 13.18 2.58 13.74
CA ILE A 59 14.52 3.17 13.68
C ILE A 59 15.13 3.32 15.09
N ILE A 60 14.36 3.77 16.08
CA ILE A 60 14.84 3.93 17.46
C ILE A 60 15.18 2.56 18.07
N VAL A 61 14.33 1.56 17.88
CA VAL A 61 14.54 0.20 18.41
C VAL A 61 15.79 -0.42 17.77
N VAL A 62 15.89 -0.39 16.45
CA VAL A 62 17.05 -0.92 15.72
C VAL A 62 18.33 -0.20 16.16
N GLY A 63 18.33 1.13 16.22
CA GLY A 63 19.51 1.91 16.62
C GLY A 63 19.96 1.66 18.05
N ARG A 64 19.02 1.43 18.97
CA ARG A 64 19.33 1.26 20.38
C ARG A 64 19.73 -0.17 20.77
N PHE A 65 19.14 -1.17 20.13
CA PHE A 65 19.33 -2.58 20.50
C PHE A 65 20.29 -3.35 19.60
N THR A 66 20.43 -2.94 18.32
CA THR A 66 21.22 -3.69 17.34
C THR A 66 22.54 -3.01 16.94
N GLY A 67 22.70 -1.74 17.31
CA GLY A 67 23.93 -0.97 17.10
C GLY A 67 23.97 -0.16 15.81
N SER A 68 25.06 0.57 15.60
CA SER A 68 25.20 1.53 14.50
C SER A 68 25.28 0.88 13.11
N GLN A 69 25.82 -0.34 13.02
CA GLN A 69 25.90 -1.08 11.75
C GLN A 69 24.51 -1.49 11.23
N ALA A 70 23.66 -2.00 12.11
CA ALA A 70 22.29 -2.35 11.74
C ALA A 70 21.46 -1.11 11.35
N LEU A 71 21.67 0.01 12.02
CA LEU A 71 21.05 1.27 11.67
C LEU A 71 21.49 1.77 10.29
N ALA A 72 22.78 1.66 9.98
CA ALA A 72 23.33 1.98 8.67
C ALA A 72 22.76 1.04 7.57
N ALA A 73 22.60 -0.26 7.88
CA ALA A 73 21.98 -1.23 6.99
C ALA A 73 20.54 -0.87 6.65
N VAL A 74 19.72 -0.55 7.64
CA VAL A 74 18.33 -0.11 7.45
C VAL A 74 18.29 1.21 6.66
N GLY A 75 19.18 2.16 6.98
CA GLY A 75 19.26 3.45 6.29
C GLY A 75 19.59 3.32 4.80
N SER A 76 20.57 2.47 4.45
CA SER A 76 20.98 2.25 3.07
C SER A 76 19.89 1.55 2.23
N THR A 77 19.13 0.64 2.83
CA THR A 77 18.04 -0.07 2.15
C THR A 77 16.76 0.75 2.01
N THR A 78 16.53 1.73 2.88
CA THR A 78 15.31 2.53 2.93
C THR A 78 15.04 3.26 1.62
N ALA A 79 16.08 3.76 0.95
CA ALA A 79 15.92 4.46 -0.33
C ALA A 79 15.35 3.53 -1.41
N LEU A 80 15.89 2.31 -1.55
CA LEU A 80 15.41 1.30 -2.50
C LEU A 80 13.98 0.85 -2.17
N ILE A 81 13.73 0.54 -0.91
CA ILE A 81 12.40 0.16 -0.43
C ILE A 81 11.37 1.25 -0.76
N ASN A 82 11.70 2.51 -0.53
CA ASN A 82 10.81 3.63 -0.85
C ASN A 82 10.53 3.77 -2.34
N VAL A 83 11.52 3.54 -3.21
CA VAL A 83 11.31 3.56 -4.67
C VAL A 83 10.26 2.53 -5.08
N PHE A 84 10.43 1.28 -4.65
CA PHE A 84 9.48 0.22 -4.98
C PHE A 84 8.12 0.45 -4.35
N THR A 85 8.08 0.83 -3.08
CA THR A 85 6.82 1.10 -2.37
C THR A 85 6.04 2.22 -3.05
N ASN A 86 6.68 3.34 -3.41
CA ASN A 86 6.02 4.45 -4.08
C ASN A 86 5.56 4.09 -5.50
N LEU A 87 6.31 3.24 -6.21
CA LEU A 87 5.88 2.72 -7.50
C LEU A 87 4.54 1.96 -7.38
N PHE A 88 4.45 1.04 -6.42
CA PHE A 88 3.21 0.27 -6.19
C PHE A 88 2.07 1.12 -5.65
N ILE A 89 2.36 2.11 -4.80
CA ILE A 89 1.36 3.10 -4.35
C ILE A 89 0.80 3.86 -5.56
N GLY A 90 1.66 4.29 -6.48
CA GLY A 90 1.23 4.99 -7.70
C GLY A 90 0.31 4.15 -8.58
N VAL A 91 0.65 2.88 -8.82
CA VAL A 91 -0.19 1.95 -9.58
C VAL A 91 -1.52 1.70 -8.87
N SER A 92 -1.49 1.51 -7.55
CA SER A 92 -2.69 1.31 -6.73
C SER A 92 -3.61 2.53 -6.77
N LEU A 93 -3.06 3.73 -6.72
CA LEU A 93 -3.81 4.99 -6.86
C LEU A 93 -4.50 5.07 -8.23
N GLY A 94 -3.80 4.73 -9.31
CA GLY A 94 -4.36 4.68 -10.66
C GLY A 94 -5.56 3.72 -10.76
N ALA A 95 -5.42 2.52 -10.22
CA ALA A 95 -6.50 1.53 -10.18
C ALA A 95 -7.71 2.03 -9.36
N ASN A 96 -7.47 2.68 -8.21
CA ASN A 96 -8.52 3.26 -7.38
C ASN A 96 -9.30 4.36 -8.10
N VAL A 97 -8.61 5.26 -8.82
CA VAL A 97 -9.24 6.33 -9.60
C VAL A 97 -10.12 5.75 -10.72
N LEU A 98 -9.63 4.74 -11.44
CA LEU A 98 -10.40 4.06 -12.48
C LEU A 98 -11.65 3.37 -11.92
N ALA A 99 -11.50 2.63 -10.84
CA ALA A 99 -12.61 1.97 -10.16
C ALA A 99 -13.67 2.97 -9.68
N ALA A 100 -13.24 4.08 -9.06
CA ALA A 100 -14.13 5.14 -8.62
C ALA A 100 -14.89 5.80 -9.79
N ARG A 101 -14.20 6.04 -10.93
CA ARG A 101 -14.81 6.60 -12.13
C ARG A 101 -15.88 5.68 -12.72
N PHE A 102 -15.59 4.37 -12.82
CA PHE A 102 -16.57 3.40 -13.35
C PHE A 102 -17.74 3.22 -12.39
N TYR A 103 -17.50 3.25 -11.09
CA TYR A 103 -18.56 3.24 -10.08
C TYR A 103 -19.50 4.45 -10.22
N ALA A 104 -18.94 5.65 -10.29
CA ALA A 104 -19.71 6.89 -10.44
C ALA A 104 -20.49 6.98 -11.76
N SER A 105 -20.00 6.32 -12.82
CA SER A 105 -20.69 6.26 -14.13
C SER A 105 -21.67 5.07 -14.26
N GLY A 106 -21.90 4.30 -13.20
CA GLY A 106 -22.81 3.16 -13.21
C GLY A 106 -22.37 1.97 -14.08
N GLN A 107 -21.08 1.91 -14.44
CA GLN A 107 -20.51 0.85 -15.27
C GLN A 107 -19.96 -0.29 -14.40
N GLU A 108 -20.83 -1.00 -13.71
CA GLU A 108 -20.47 -2.05 -12.75
C GLU A 108 -19.56 -3.13 -13.34
N LYS A 109 -19.79 -3.53 -14.60
CA LYS A 109 -18.97 -4.54 -15.28
C LYS A 109 -17.51 -4.08 -15.42
N LYS A 110 -17.29 -2.84 -15.88
CA LYS A 110 -15.94 -2.29 -16.03
C LYS A 110 -15.26 -2.05 -14.69
N MET A 111 -16.02 -1.67 -13.67
CA MET A 111 -15.51 -1.54 -12.31
C MET A 111 -15.02 -2.91 -11.80
N SER A 112 -15.81 -3.96 -11.96
CA SER A 112 -15.43 -5.32 -11.59
C SER A 112 -14.19 -5.80 -12.34
N GLU A 113 -14.12 -5.59 -13.64
CA GLU A 113 -12.93 -5.91 -14.46
C GLU A 113 -11.68 -5.16 -13.98
N THR A 114 -11.81 -3.88 -13.64
CA THR A 114 -10.70 -3.07 -13.11
C THR A 114 -10.18 -3.63 -11.78
N VAL A 115 -11.09 -3.99 -10.87
CA VAL A 115 -10.73 -4.55 -9.57
C VAL A 115 -10.04 -5.90 -9.72
N HIS A 116 -10.57 -6.80 -10.56
CA HIS A 116 -9.95 -8.11 -10.81
C HIS A 116 -8.56 -7.97 -11.44
N THR A 117 -8.42 -7.06 -12.40
CA THR A 117 -7.11 -6.77 -13.04
C THR A 117 -6.12 -6.22 -12.00
N ALA A 118 -6.55 -5.31 -11.13
CA ALA A 118 -5.70 -4.76 -10.07
C ALA A 118 -5.24 -5.84 -9.08
N ILE A 119 -6.13 -6.77 -8.68
CA ILE A 119 -5.78 -7.88 -7.79
C ILE A 119 -4.80 -8.83 -8.47
N THR A 120 -5.06 -9.21 -9.72
CA THR A 120 -4.18 -10.10 -10.48
C THR A 120 -2.80 -9.47 -10.68
N PHE A 121 -2.77 -8.18 -11.00
CA PHE A 121 -1.52 -7.42 -11.12
C PHE A 121 -0.76 -7.35 -9.80
N ALA A 122 -1.45 -7.09 -8.68
CA ALA A 122 -0.84 -7.05 -7.35
C ALA A 122 -0.22 -8.40 -6.96
N LEU A 123 -0.93 -9.50 -7.21
CA LEU A 123 -0.42 -10.85 -6.93
C LEU A 123 0.81 -11.20 -7.79
N THR A 124 0.71 -10.97 -9.10
CA THR A 124 1.83 -11.25 -10.03
C THR A 124 3.05 -10.38 -9.73
N SER A 125 2.85 -9.10 -9.50
CA SER A 125 3.94 -8.19 -9.18
C SER A 125 4.55 -8.48 -7.81
N GLY A 126 3.75 -8.90 -6.83
CA GLY A 126 4.24 -9.34 -5.53
C GLY A 126 5.16 -10.56 -5.63
N ILE A 127 4.75 -11.57 -6.41
CA ILE A 127 5.59 -12.75 -6.67
C ILE A 127 6.90 -12.35 -7.36
N VAL A 128 6.84 -11.50 -8.39
CA VAL A 128 8.04 -10.98 -9.08
C VAL A 128 8.95 -10.25 -8.11
N MET A 129 8.40 -9.43 -7.21
CA MET A 129 9.19 -8.68 -6.22
C MET A 129 9.89 -9.60 -5.22
N VAL A 130 9.27 -10.70 -4.80
CA VAL A 130 9.94 -11.72 -3.96
C VAL A 130 11.17 -12.27 -4.70
N PHE A 131 11.05 -12.64 -5.97
CA PHE A 131 12.18 -13.12 -6.75
C PHE A 131 13.27 -12.04 -6.91
N VAL A 132 12.89 -10.82 -7.23
CA VAL A 132 13.82 -9.68 -7.33
C VAL A 132 14.54 -9.45 -5.98
N GLY A 133 13.81 -9.43 -4.88
CA GLY A 133 14.39 -9.28 -3.54
C GLY A 133 15.37 -10.39 -3.19
N LEU A 134 15.06 -11.65 -3.52
CA LEU A 134 15.94 -12.77 -3.20
C LEU A 134 17.22 -12.78 -4.03
N PHE A 135 17.14 -12.50 -5.34
CA PHE A 135 18.27 -12.66 -6.26
C PHE A 135 19.06 -11.37 -6.47
N PHE A 136 18.41 -10.21 -6.47
CA PHE A 136 19.02 -8.93 -6.84
C PHE A 136 19.32 -8.00 -5.68
N SER A 137 18.93 -8.35 -4.43
CA SER A 137 19.14 -7.47 -3.27
C SER A 137 20.60 -7.08 -3.09
N ARG A 138 21.54 -8.01 -3.21
CA ARG A 138 22.97 -7.75 -3.06
C ARG A 138 23.52 -6.86 -4.19
N THR A 139 23.19 -7.18 -5.42
CA THR A 139 23.63 -6.42 -6.60
C THR A 139 23.12 -4.98 -6.58
N ALA A 140 21.87 -4.79 -6.13
CA ALA A 140 21.29 -3.45 -5.98
C ALA A 140 22.02 -2.62 -4.92
N LEU A 141 22.42 -3.23 -3.80
CA LEU A 141 23.18 -2.56 -2.74
C LEU A 141 24.62 -2.26 -3.16
N GLU A 142 25.26 -3.14 -3.91
CA GLU A 142 26.57 -2.91 -4.50
C GLU A 142 26.56 -1.73 -5.49
N LEU A 143 25.50 -1.61 -6.29
CA LEU A 143 25.30 -0.48 -7.22
C LEU A 143 25.07 0.86 -6.50
N MET A 144 24.62 0.82 -5.24
CA MET A 144 24.41 2.00 -4.40
C MET A 144 25.65 2.38 -3.57
N ASP A 145 26.79 1.78 -3.84
CA ASP A 145 28.05 2.00 -3.08
C ASP A 145 27.86 1.77 -1.55
N THR A 146 27.03 0.77 -1.18
CA THR A 146 26.83 0.42 0.22
C THR A 146 28.15 -0.10 0.83
N PRO A 147 28.60 0.42 2.01
CA PRO A 147 29.83 -0.01 2.65
C PRO A 147 29.88 -1.52 2.86
N ALA A 148 31.06 -2.12 2.64
CA ALA A 148 31.26 -3.58 2.69
C ALA A 148 30.98 -4.20 4.08
N ASP A 149 31.12 -3.42 5.13
CA ASP A 149 30.88 -3.82 6.52
C ASP A 149 29.39 -3.97 6.88
N VAL A 150 28.50 -3.33 6.11
CA VAL A 150 27.04 -3.37 6.34
C VAL A 150 26.26 -4.11 5.22
N ILE A 151 26.90 -4.42 4.10
CA ILE A 151 26.23 -4.95 2.90
C ILE A 151 25.53 -6.29 3.16
N GLU A 152 26.11 -7.16 3.98
CA GLU A 152 25.49 -8.47 4.28
C GLU A 152 24.23 -8.32 5.14
N GLN A 153 24.25 -7.44 6.14
CA GLN A 153 23.10 -7.15 6.97
C GLN A 153 22.01 -6.43 6.18
N SER A 154 22.39 -5.50 5.31
CA SER A 154 21.49 -4.80 4.40
C SER A 154 20.81 -5.77 3.42
N ALA A 155 21.57 -6.70 2.84
CA ALA A 155 21.03 -7.70 1.93
C ALA A 155 20.08 -8.67 2.64
N LEU A 156 20.39 -9.08 3.87
CA LEU A 156 19.52 -9.92 4.67
C LEU A 156 18.22 -9.19 5.03
N TYR A 157 18.30 -7.94 5.45
CA TYR A 157 17.14 -7.10 5.76
C TYR A 157 16.23 -6.96 4.53
N MET A 158 16.82 -6.68 3.37
CA MET A 158 16.08 -6.50 2.13
C MET A 158 15.41 -7.79 1.64
N ARG A 159 16.05 -8.96 1.82
CA ARG A 159 15.46 -10.27 1.51
C ARG A 159 14.27 -10.63 2.40
N ILE A 160 14.30 -10.20 3.65
CA ILE A 160 13.19 -10.42 4.60
C ILE A 160 12.04 -9.46 4.31
N TYR A 161 12.35 -8.25 3.82
CA TYR A 161 11.36 -7.22 3.54
C TYR A 161 10.53 -7.52 2.29
N PHE A 162 11.13 -8.05 1.23
CA PHE A 162 10.48 -8.41 -0.04
C PHE A 162 9.90 -9.82 0.00
#